data_77fac8718df4b462dd73192a3175a36d
#
_entry.id   77fac8718df4b462dd73192a3175a36d
#
_cell.length_a   1.000
_cell.length_b   1.000
_cell.length_c   1.000
_cell.angle_alpha   90.00
_cell.angle_beta   90.00
_cell.angle_gamma   90.00
#
_symmetry.space_group_name_H-M   'P 1'
#
loop_
_entity.id
_entity.type
_entity.pdbx_description
1 polymer ?
#
loop_
_entity_poly.entity_id
_entity_poly.type
_entity_poly.pdbx_seq_one_letter_code
_entity_poly.pdbx_strand_id
1 'polypeptide(L)'
;AYGAVDVALYSAGVHALAPIAELSADDVRPTLEVSFIGALLFFKHAAAAMDNGGSVITISSLTARIPGPGYSVYSGTRAGIDYAIRVAAVEDAAHKARFNSIAASLVETDMTSDFFQVDELIQKFVDEVPAGRMGTLDDVAEAALFLADESRSGYINGHVLDLAGGQQMGHLPRF
;
A
#
# COMPACT_ATOMS: atom_id res chain seq x y z
N ALA A 1 25.58 13.20 4.67
CA ALA A 1 24.97 12.40 3.62
C ALA A 1 25.72 11.07 3.52
N TYR A 2 25.01 9.97 3.36
CA TYR A 2 25.59 8.62 3.36
C TYR A 2 26.01 8.13 1.96
N GLY A 3 25.81 8.95 0.92
CA GLY A 3 26.34 8.73 -0.44
C GLY A 3 25.36 8.05 -1.41
N ALA A 4 24.60 7.03 -0.98
CA ALA A 4 23.66 6.29 -1.82
C ALA A 4 22.34 6.01 -1.09
N VAL A 5 21.32 5.63 -1.85
CA VAL A 5 20.03 5.16 -1.34
C VAL A 5 19.91 3.68 -1.70
N ASP A 6 19.79 2.81 -0.70
CA ASP A 6 19.61 1.37 -0.90
C ASP A 6 18.15 0.95 -0.75
N VAL A 7 17.38 1.68 0.09
CA VAL A 7 15.97 1.42 0.35
C VAL A 7 15.20 2.73 0.38
N ALA A 8 14.10 2.78 -0.32
CA ALA A 8 13.17 3.90 -0.32
C ALA A 8 11.74 3.41 -0.10
N LEU A 9 11.06 3.94 0.93
CA LEU A 9 9.70 3.55 1.28
C LEU A 9 8.77 4.75 1.19
N TYR A 10 7.69 4.61 0.41
CA TYR A 10 6.63 5.59 0.28
C TYR A 10 5.40 5.16 1.08
N SER A 11 5.13 5.83 2.19
CA SER A 11 3.95 5.62 3.03
C SER A 11 3.02 6.82 3.08
N ALA A 12 3.36 7.92 2.39
CA ALA A 12 2.52 9.10 2.36
C ALA A 12 1.18 8.82 1.66
N GLY A 13 0.13 9.37 2.21
CA GLY A 13 -1.21 9.24 1.64
C GLY A 13 -2.22 10.06 2.39
N VAL A 14 -3.27 10.44 1.69
CA VAL A 14 -4.49 11.01 2.22
C VAL A 14 -5.67 10.32 1.58
N HIS A 15 -6.84 10.43 2.15
CA HIS A 15 -8.04 9.82 1.59
C HIS A 15 -9.21 10.80 1.59
N ALA A 16 -10.05 10.68 0.56
CA ALA A 16 -11.39 11.22 0.53
C ALA A 16 -12.36 10.03 0.47
N LEU A 17 -13.26 9.96 1.40
CA LEU A 17 -14.28 8.91 1.49
C LEU A 17 -15.66 9.53 1.30
N ALA A 18 -16.28 9.27 0.15
CA ALA A 18 -17.64 9.70 -0.14
C ALA A 18 -18.26 8.78 -1.21
N PRO A 19 -19.58 8.61 -1.21
CA PRO A 19 -20.29 7.98 -2.31
C PRO A 19 -19.97 8.69 -3.64
N ILE A 20 -19.86 7.94 -4.74
CA ILE A 20 -19.53 8.52 -6.06
C ILE A 20 -20.45 9.66 -6.45
N ALA A 21 -21.74 9.57 -6.10
CA ALA A 21 -22.74 10.60 -6.42
C ALA A 21 -22.51 11.94 -5.68
N GLU A 22 -21.72 11.95 -4.63
CA GLU A 22 -21.47 13.11 -3.77
C GLU A 22 -20.06 13.70 -3.97
N LEU A 23 -19.19 13.04 -4.76
CA LEU A 23 -17.82 13.49 -4.98
C LEU A 23 -17.76 14.77 -5.81
N SER A 24 -16.98 15.72 -5.35
CA SER A 24 -16.52 16.88 -6.13
C SER A 24 -15.08 16.70 -6.61
N ALA A 25 -14.67 17.48 -7.61
CA ALA A 25 -13.29 17.49 -8.06
C ALA A 25 -12.32 17.97 -6.96
N ASP A 26 -12.79 18.84 -6.07
CA ASP A 26 -11.97 19.38 -4.97
C ASP A 26 -11.74 18.33 -3.87
N ASP A 27 -12.66 17.38 -3.68
CA ASP A 27 -12.45 16.24 -2.79
C ASP A 27 -11.44 15.23 -3.37
N VAL A 28 -11.46 15.07 -4.68
CA VAL A 28 -10.64 14.08 -5.40
C VAL A 28 -9.18 14.53 -5.52
N ARG A 29 -8.94 15.81 -5.85
CA ARG A 29 -7.60 16.35 -6.17
C ARG A 29 -6.55 16.07 -5.10
N PRO A 30 -6.74 16.36 -3.80
CA PRO A 30 -5.72 16.15 -2.78
C PRO A 30 -5.31 14.68 -2.67
N THR A 31 -6.26 13.76 -2.82
CA THR A 31 -5.97 12.32 -2.78
C THR A 31 -5.13 11.89 -3.98
N LEU A 32 -5.44 12.37 -5.19
CA LEU A 32 -4.65 12.09 -6.39
C LEU A 32 -3.24 12.70 -6.28
N GLU A 33 -3.14 13.95 -5.86
CA GLU A 33 -1.85 14.66 -5.76
C GLU A 33 -0.88 13.95 -4.80
N VAL A 34 -1.32 13.65 -3.58
CA VAL A 34 -0.46 13.01 -2.60
C VAL A 34 -0.34 11.51 -2.89
N SER A 35 -1.46 10.80 -3.00
CA SER A 35 -1.42 9.33 -2.98
C SER A 35 -1.04 8.72 -4.33
N PHE A 36 -1.17 9.43 -5.46
CA PHE A 36 -0.82 8.89 -6.78
C PHE A 36 0.33 9.65 -7.45
N ILE A 37 0.17 10.95 -7.70
CA ILE A 37 1.22 11.75 -8.35
C ILE A 37 2.50 11.77 -7.50
N GLY A 38 2.34 11.98 -6.18
CA GLY A 38 3.45 11.95 -5.24
C GLY A 38 4.20 10.62 -5.25
N ALA A 39 3.48 9.48 -5.33
CA ALA A 39 4.10 8.16 -5.43
C ALA A 39 4.90 7.99 -6.72
N LEU A 40 4.36 8.40 -7.88
CA LEU A 40 5.07 8.32 -9.17
C LEU A 40 6.34 9.17 -9.18
N LEU A 41 6.27 10.39 -8.64
CA LEU A 41 7.45 11.25 -8.50
C LEU A 41 8.47 10.67 -7.53
N PHE A 42 8.00 10.06 -6.44
CA PHE A 42 8.88 9.35 -5.51
C PHE A 42 9.60 8.18 -6.19
N PHE A 43 8.91 7.34 -6.97
CA PHE A 43 9.52 6.24 -7.73
C PHE A 43 10.62 6.76 -8.65
N LYS A 44 10.32 7.81 -9.42
CA LYS A 44 11.29 8.46 -10.32
C LYS A 44 12.56 8.89 -9.58
N HIS A 45 12.42 9.58 -8.45
CA HIS A 45 13.57 10.13 -7.74
C HIS A 45 14.30 9.06 -6.90
N ALA A 46 13.59 8.08 -6.36
CA ALA A 46 14.18 6.97 -5.65
C ALA A 46 15.07 6.12 -6.57
N ALA A 47 14.53 5.72 -7.73
CA ALA A 47 15.30 4.98 -8.74
C ALA A 47 16.56 5.73 -9.18
N ALA A 48 16.43 7.03 -9.46
CA ALA A 48 17.56 7.87 -9.86
C ALA A 48 18.65 8.05 -8.76
N ALA A 49 18.32 7.73 -7.50
CA ALA A 49 19.27 7.80 -6.38
C ALA A 49 19.87 6.43 -6.01
N MET A 50 19.51 5.36 -6.74
CA MET A 50 19.95 3.98 -6.50
C MET A 50 20.99 3.55 -7.54
N ASP A 51 22.22 4.02 -7.42
CA ASP A 51 23.29 3.79 -8.41
C ASP A 51 23.67 2.31 -8.60
N ASN A 52 23.47 1.48 -7.58
CA ASN A 52 23.85 0.07 -7.58
C ASN A 52 22.67 -0.90 -7.42
N GLY A 53 21.47 -0.44 -7.72
CA GLY A 53 20.25 -1.15 -7.40
C GLY A 53 19.74 -0.81 -6.00
N GLY A 54 18.63 -1.40 -5.62
CA GLY A 54 17.99 -1.13 -4.33
C GLY A 54 16.55 -1.64 -4.27
N SER A 55 15.82 -1.22 -3.26
CA SER A 55 14.43 -1.61 -3.06
C SER A 55 13.52 -0.39 -2.87
N VAL A 56 12.62 -0.16 -3.80
CA VAL A 56 11.54 0.83 -3.70
C VAL A 56 10.28 0.11 -3.24
N ILE A 57 9.74 0.55 -2.11
CA ILE A 57 8.57 -0.06 -1.48
C ILE A 57 7.49 1.01 -1.32
N THR A 58 6.24 0.67 -1.63
CA THR A 58 5.10 1.54 -1.33
C THR A 58 4.07 0.83 -0.47
N ILE A 59 3.38 1.59 0.36
CA ILE A 59 2.23 1.09 1.11
C ILE A 59 0.97 1.35 0.29
N SER A 60 0.32 0.27 -0.11
CA SER A 60 -0.97 0.26 -0.77
C SER A 60 -2.06 -0.18 0.22
N SER A 61 -3.17 -0.64 -0.28
CA SER A 61 -4.30 -1.08 0.54
C SER A 61 -4.99 -2.28 -0.07
N LEU A 62 -5.55 -3.11 0.79
CA LEU A 62 -6.46 -4.18 0.40
C LEU A 62 -7.65 -3.65 -0.42
N THR A 63 -8.09 -2.41 -0.15
CA THR A 63 -9.20 -1.78 -0.88
C THR A 63 -8.91 -1.54 -2.36
N ALA A 64 -7.66 -1.63 -2.81
CA ALA A 64 -7.31 -1.65 -4.23
C ALA A 64 -7.96 -2.82 -4.99
N ARG A 65 -8.38 -3.87 -4.28
CA ARG A 65 -8.97 -5.10 -4.84
C ARG A 65 -10.33 -5.44 -4.27
N ILE A 66 -10.58 -5.11 -2.99
CA ILE A 66 -11.88 -5.35 -2.34
C ILE A 66 -12.63 -4.02 -2.27
N PRO A 67 -13.74 -3.88 -3.01
CA PRO A 67 -14.48 -2.63 -3.02
C PRO A 67 -15.21 -2.38 -1.71
N GLY A 68 -15.19 -1.12 -1.26
CA GLY A 68 -16.01 -0.63 -0.15
C GLY A 68 -16.82 0.60 -0.55
N PRO A 69 -18.05 0.77 -0.06
CA PRO A 69 -18.81 1.98 -0.28
C PRO A 69 -18.04 3.23 0.17
N GLY A 70 -18.00 4.27 -0.64
CA GLY A 70 -17.28 5.51 -0.35
C GLY A 70 -15.79 5.50 -0.67
N TYR A 71 -15.18 4.37 -1.00
CA TYR A 71 -13.73 4.25 -1.19
C TYR A 71 -13.24 4.50 -2.61
N SER A 72 -14.09 4.94 -3.54
CA SER A 72 -13.75 5.00 -4.98
C SER A 72 -12.47 5.77 -5.29
N VAL A 73 -12.25 6.94 -4.70
CA VAL A 73 -11.06 7.77 -4.93
C VAL A 73 -9.83 7.13 -4.31
N TYR A 74 -9.91 6.79 -3.03
CA TYR A 74 -8.81 6.16 -2.30
C TYR A 74 -8.39 4.84 -2.95
N SER A 75 -9.33 3.94 -3.16
CA SER A 75 -9.07 2.62 -3.76
C SER A 75 -8.55 2.73 -5.19
N GLY A 76 -9.08 3.67 -5.97
CA GLY A 76 -8.60 3.95 -7.32
C GLY A 76 -7.14 4.37 -7.36
N THR A 77 -6.70 5.24 -6.43
CA THR A 77 -5.29 5.62 -6.33
C THR A 77 -4.41 4.44 -5.92
N ARG A 78 -4.85 3.62 -4.97
CA ARG A 78 -4.10 2.43 -4.53
C ARG A 78 -3.99 1.37 -5.63
N ALA A 79 -5.05 1.13 -6.38
CA ALA A 79 -5.02 0.25 -7.56
C ALA A 79 -4.08 0.79 -8.65
N GLY A 80 -4.11 2.10 -8.88
CA GLY A 80 -3.19 2.77 -9.80
C GLY A 80 -1.73 2.61 -9.40
N ILE A 81 -1.40 2.78 -8.10
CA ILE A 81 -0.05 2.56 -7.57
C ILE A 81 0.37 1.09 -7.75
N ASP A 82 -0.49 0.13 -7.43
CA ASP A 82 -0.21 -1.30 -7.57
C ASP A 82 0.10 -1.66 -9.03
N TYR A 83 -0.52 -0.97 -9.98
CA TYR A 83 -0.18 -1.15 -11.39
C TYR A 83 1.13 -0.44 -11.76
N ALA A 84 1.33 0.80 -11.28
CA ALA A 84 2.53 1.58 -11.56
C ALA A 84 3.81 0.88 -11.07
N ILE A 85 3.76 0.19 -9.93
CA ILE A 85 4.86 -0.64 -9.42
C ILE A 85 5.28 -1.72 -10.42
N ARG A 86 4.32 -2.34 -11.10
CA ARG A 86 4.61 -3.37 -12.13
C ARG A 86 5.28 -2.76 -13.35
N VAL A 87 4.87 -1.56 -13.75
CA VAL A 87 5.49 -0.83 -14.86
C VAL A 87 6.91 -0.43 -14.49
N ALA A 88 7.10 0.19 -13.31
CA ALA A 88 8.41 0.60 -12.82
C ALA A 88 9.39 -0.58 -12.71
N ALA A 89 8.93 -1.73 -12.24
CA ALA A 89 9.74 -2.95 -12.16
C ALA A 89 10.28 -3.43 -13.51
N VAL A 90 9.56 -3.16 -14.60
CA VAL A 90 9.98 -3.49 -15.97
C VAL A 90 10.90 -2.40 -16.53
N GLU A 91 10.54 -1.14 -16.35
CA GLU A 91 11.28 0.00 -16.89
C GLU A 91 12.65 0.15 -16.26
N ASP A 92 12.79 -0.10 -14.96
CA ASP A 92 14.02 0.11 -14.19
C ASP A 92 14.90 -1.16 -14.04
N ALA A 93 14.58 -2.22 -14.73
CA ALA A 93 15.34 -3.47 -14.67
C ALA A 93 16.84 -3.31 -14.99
N ALA A 94 17.21 -2.33 -15.83
CA ALA A 94 18.60 -2.03 -16.17
C ALA A 94 19.39 -1.44 -14.99
N HIS A 95 18.75 -0.71 -14.08
CA HIS A 95 19.35 -0.12 -12.89
C HIS A 95 19.33 -1.06 -11.68
N LYS A 96 18.70 -2.24 -11.81
CA LYS A 96 18.58 -3.26 -10.76
C LYS A 96 17.78 -2.82 -9.52
N ALA A 97 17.06 -1.72 -9.58
CA ALA A 97 16.11 -1.37 -8.53
C ALA A 97 14.88 -2.27 -8.61
N ARG A 98 14.43 -2.75 -7.46
CA ARG A 98 13.22 -3.56 -7.33
C ARG A 98 12.08 -2.68 -6.81
N PHE A 99 10.90 -2.82 -7.39
CA PHE A 99 9.72 -2.07 -7.01
C PHE A 99 8.64 -3.03 -6.52
N ASN A 100 8.21 -2.88 -5.27
CA ASN A 100 7.18 -3.72 -4.68
C ASN A 100 6.20 -2.89 -3.85
N SER A 101 5.02 -3.43 -3.63
CA SER A 101 3.95 -2.81 -2.86
C SER A 101 3.51 -3.71 -1.72
N ILE A 102 3.10 -3.14 -0.60
CA ILE A 102 2.44 -3.84 0.51
C ILE A 102 1.00 -3.38 0.56
N ALA A 103 0.07 -4.27 0.23
CA ALA A 103 -1.37 -4.00 0.33
C ALA A 103 -1.87 -4.40 1.72
N ALA A 104 -1.89 -3.41 2.61
CA ALA A 104 -2.30 -3.62 3.99
C ALA A 104 -3.84 -3.61 4.12
N SER A 105 -4.35 -4.44 5.04
CA SER A 105 -5.69 -4.32 5.60
C SER A 105 -5.75 -3.14 6.58
N LEU A 106 -6.78 -3.07 7.42
CA LEU A 106 -6.89 -2.02 8.42
C LEU A 106 -5.81 -2.19 9.50
N VAL A 107 -5.02 -1.14 9.68
CA VAL A 107 -3.96 -0.99 10.70
C VAL A 107 -4.22 0.30 11.45
N GLU A 108 -4.01 0.31 12.76
CA GLU A 108 -4.17 1.51 13.57
C GLU A 108 -3.06 2.52 13.27
N THR A 109 -3.45 3.69 12.81
CA THR A 109 -2.58 4.82 12.45
C THR A 109 -3.35 6.12 12.70
N ASP A 110 -2.69 7.27 12.61
CA ASP A 110 -3.37 8.57 12.69
C ASP A 110 -4.51 8.71 11.65
N MET A 111 -4.31 8.15 10.45
CA MET A 111 -5.30 8.17 9.37
C MET A 111 -6.56 7.36 9.70
N THR A 112 -6.44 6.32 10.49
CA THR A 112 -7.49 5.36 10.79
C THR A 112 -8.01 5.45 12.23
N SER A 113 -7.45 6.36 13.03
CA SER A 113 -7.74 6.48 14.47
C SER A 113 -9.23 6.57 14.79
N ASP A 114 -10.01 7.29 13.97
CA ASP A 114 -11.45 7.44 14.18
C ASP A 114 -12.19 6.10 14.11
N PHE A 115 -11.75 5.16 13.25
CA PHE A 115 -12.33 3.82 13.20
C PHE A 115 -12.09 3.05 14.49
N PHE A 116 -10.92 3.24 15.10
CA PHE A 116 -10.52 2.55 16.33
C PHE A 116 -11.18 3.12 17.60
N GLN A 117 -11.93 4.22 17.49
CA GLN A 117 -12.78 4.72 18.58
C GLN A 117 -14.13 3.97 18.70
N VAL A 118 -14.46 3.09 17.75
CA VAL A 118 -15.75 2.40 17.69
C VAL A 118 -15.53 0.90 17.77
N ASP A 119 -15.56 0.36 18.99
CA ASP A 119 -15.28 -1.08 19.27
C ASP A 119 -16.13 -2.04 18.40
N GLU A 120 -17.43 -1.73 18.20
CA GLU A 120 -18.31 -2.56 17.38
C GLU A 120 -17.86 -2.60 15.91
N LEU A 121 -17.33 -1.50 15.39
CA LEU A 121 -16.81 -1.42 14.03
C LEU A 121 -15.54 -2.26 13.90
N ILE A 122 -14.63 -2.13 14.85
CA ILE A 122 -13.38 -2.92 14.88
C ILE A 122 -13.71 -4.42 14.97
N GLN A 123 -14.66 -4.80 15.81
CA GLN A 123 -15.05 -6.22 15.91
C GLN A 123 -15.59 -6.76 14.57
N LYS A 124 -16.41 -5.98 13.86
CA LYS A 124 -16.88 -6.36 12.51
C LYS A 124 -15.73 -6.54 11.52
N PHE A 125 -14.70 -5.69 11.58
CA PHE A 125 -13.51 -5.88 10.75
C PHE A 125 -12.73 -7.14 11.15
N VAL A 126 -12.53 -7.38 12.45
CA VAL A 126 -11.82 -8.57 12.94
C VAL A 126 -12.53 -9.85 12.52
N ASP A 127 -13.87 -9.87 12.57
CA ASP A 127 -14.69 -11.03 12.17
C ASP A 127 -14.50 -11.41 10.69
N GLU A 128 -14.12 -10.43 9.84
CA GLU A 128 -13.83 -10.65 8.43
C GLU A 128 -12.36 -11.06 8.17
N VAL A 129 -11.50 -11.02 9.20
CA VAL A 129 -10.08 -11.37 9.06
C VAL A 129 -9.83 -12.80 9.56
N PRO A 130 -9.50 -13.76 8.69
CA PRO A 130 -9.24 -15.15 9.09
C PRO A 130 -8.19 -15.33 10.19
N ALA A 131 -7.19 -14.43 10.26
CA ALA A 131 -6.19 -14.41 11.33
C ALA A 131 -6.75 -14.00 12.70
N GLY A 132 -8.01 -13.56 12.80
CA GLY A 132 -8.69 -13.22 14.05
C GLY A 132 -8.18 -11.95 14.75
N ARG A 133 -7.43 -11.11 14.05
CA ARG A 133 -6.91 -9.84 14.56
C ARG A 133 -6.70 -8.81 13.46
N MET A 134 -6.63 -7.56 13.84
CA MET A 134 -6.18 -6.48 12.97
C MET A 134 -4.66 -6.57 12.71
N GLY A 135 -4.21 -5.96 11.62
CA GLY A 135 -2.79 -5.73 11.38
C GLY A 135 -2.21 -4.72 12.36
N THR A 136 -0.91 -4.82 12.59
CA THR A 136 -0.13 -3.88 13.42
C THR A 136 0.89 -3.12 12.58
N LEU A 137 1.43 -2.04 13.11
CA LEU A 137 2.55 -1.32 12.47
C LEU A 137 3.79 -2.23 12.35
N ASP A 138 4.01 -3.12 13.31
CA ASP A 138 5.11 -4.09 13.26
C ASP A 138 4.91 -5.11 12.12
N ASP A 139 3.69 -5.57 11.88
CA ASP A 139 3.42 -6.44 10.72
C ASP A 139 3.83 -5.75 9.40
N VAL A 140 3.51 -4.44 9.27
CA VAL A 140 3.88 -3.65 8.08
C VAL A 140 5.39 -3.45 7.99
N ALA A 141 6.04 -3.14 9.13
CA ALA A 141 7.48 -2.93 9.20
C ALA A 141 8.27 -4.20 8.84
N GLU A 142 7.88 -5.35 9.35
CA GLU A 142 8.51 -6.63 9.04
C GLU A 142 8.34 -7.01 7.56
N ALA A 143 7.18 -6.76 6.97
CA ALA A 143 6.97 -6.96 5.54
C ALA A 143 7.86 -6.01 4.70
N ALA A 144 8.01 -4.75 5.12
CA ALA A 144 8.89 -3.80 4.46
C ALA A 144 10.36 -4.20 4.59
N LEU A 145 10.81 -4.63 5.77
CA LEU A 145 12.17 -5.15 5.99
C LEU A 145 12.45 -6.39 5.14
N PHE A 146 11.49 -7.31 5.01
CA PHE A 146 11.62 -8.46 4.12
C PHE A 146 11.82 -8.03 2.66
N LEU A 147 11.02 -7.09 2.16
CA LEU A 147 11.14 -6.58 0.79
C LEU A 147 12.41 -5.72 0.58
N ALA A 148 12.92 -5.10 1.61
CA ALA A 148 14.15 -4.32 1.57
C ALA A 148 15.39 -5.21 1.45
N ASP A 149 15.38 -6.38 2.07
CA ASP A 149 16.53 -7.30 2.12
C ASP A 149 16.67 -8.09 0.81
N GLU A 150 17.68 -7.73 0.03
CA GLU A 150 17.98 -8.39 -1.25
C GLU A 150 18.30 -9.89 -1.08
N SER A 151 18.93 -10.27 0.02
CA SER A 151 19.28 -11.68 0.28
C SER A 151 18.03 -12.57 0.46
N ARG A 152 16.91 -11.98 0.87
CA ARG A 152 15.65 -12.68 1.15
C ARG A 152 14.62 -12.52 0.05
N SER A 153 14.60 -11.37 -0.62
CA SER A 153 13.56 -10.99 -1.58
C SER A 153 14.11 -10.51 -2.94
N GLY A 154 15.39 -10.75 -3.23
CA GLY A 154 16.08 -10.25 -4.43
C GLY A 154 15.46 -10.70 -5.76
N TYR A 155 14.65 -11.77 -5.77
CA TYR A 155 13.92 -12.23 -6.96
C TYR A 155 12.45 -11.77 -6.99
N ILE A 156 12.03 -10.93 -6.03
CA ILE A 156 10.68 -10.35 -5.97
C ILE A 156 10.73 -8.92 -6.52
N ASN A 157 10.11 -8.71 -7.68
CA ASN A 157 10.03 -7.42 -8.35
C ASN A 157 8.66 -7.26 -9.02
N GLY A 158 8.03 -6.10 -8.90
CA GLY A 158 6.69 -5.84 -9.43
C GLY A 158 5.55 -6.51 -8.64
N HIS A 159 5.82 -6.97 -7.42
CA HIS A 159 4.86 -7.70 -6.61
C HIS A 159 4.05 -6.79 -5.68
N VAL A 160 2.78 -7.14 -5.50
CA VAL A 160 1.91 -6.55 -4.49
C VAL A 160 1.67 -7.60 -3.42
N LEU A 161 2.34 -7.43 -2.28
CA LEU A 161 2.28 -8.33 -1.14
C LEU A 161 1.03 -8.01 -0.31
N ASP A 162 0.11 -8.97 -0.22
CA ASP A 162 -1.07 -8.85 0.64
C ASP A 162 -0.69 -9.03 2.11
N LEU A 163 -0.90 -7.99 2.90
CA LEU A 163 -0.72 -7.98 4.34
C LEU A 163 -2.07 -7.77 5.01
N ALA A 164 -2.91 -8.82 5.01
CA ALA A 164 -4.31 -8.68 5.33
C ALA A 164 -4.90 -9.83 6.17
N GLY A 165 -4.05 -10.66 6.78
CA GLY A 165 -4.50 -11.76 7.63
C GLY A 165 -5.45 -12.77 6.96
N GLY A 166 -5.45 -12.83 5.62
CA GLY A 166 -6.34 -13.67 4.83
C GLY A 166 -7.66 -13.01 4.40
N GLN A 167 -7.93 -11.78 4.79
CA GLN A 167 -9.18 -11.07 4.47
C GLN A 167 -9.45 -10.99 2.96
N GLN A 168 -8.39 -10.87 2.14
CA GLN A 168 -8.49 -10.79 0.68
C GLN A 168 -9.00 -12.06 0.00
N MET A 169 -8.97 -13.20 0.68
CA MET A 169 -9.32 -14.48 0.06
C MET A 169 -10.84 -14.74 0.05
N GLY A 170 -11.58 -14.05 0.93
CA GLY A 170 -12.94 -14.48 1.23
C GLY A 170 -12.95 -15.89 1.84
N HIS A 171 -14.09 -16.38 2.22
CA HIS A 171 -14.23 -17.75 2.71
C HIS A 171 -15.62 -18.31 2.42
N LEU A 172 -15.72 -19.63 2.29
CA LEU A 172 -16.99 -20.31 2.29
C LEU A 172 -17.63 -20.22 3.70
N PRO A 173 -18.97 -20.29 3.80
CA PRO A 173 -19.64 -20.37 5.10
C PRO A 173 -19.02 -21.47 5.96
N ARG A 174 -18.80 -21.19 7.24
CA ARG A 174 -18.39 -22.23 8.21
C ARG A 174 -19.58 -23.16 8.44
N PHE A 175 -19.33 -24.46 8.34
CA PHE A 175 -20.32 -25.51 8.59
C PHE A 175 -20.39 -25.81 10.06
#